data_71327123d216b7e66a319fef451214c9
#
_entry.id   71327123d216b7e66a319fef451214c9
#
_cell.length_a   1.000
_cell.length_b   1.000
_cell.length_c   1.000
_cell.angle_alpha   90.00
_cell.angle_beta   90.00
_cell.angle_gamma   90.00
#
_symmetry.space_group_name_H-M   'P 1'
#
loop_
_entity.id
_entity.type
_entity.pdbx_description
1 polymer ?
#
loop_
_entity_poly.entity_id
_entity_poly.type
_entity_poly.pdbx_seq_one_letter_code
_entity_poly.pdbx_strand_id
1 'polypeptide(L)'
;MLIAMVSGILVGLGFMAIRENVGTDSTLWGTINSILFQNISVAGGEQALGLFYIGGQLFIRSLQLVIVPMVFSSVVMAICEVNEARVLGRIAGKTIGWFMMTTTIALTLAGVIALTCFNMGLFHVQVEGLAGAAGSTGSNPLLVILNIIPSNIGATFSVNNAVLAVVFLAIVVGLGINTLNMGKECVIYRFCEEISKIVVVFLNFIVKKFGPVSIFMLLCNTFATYGIDYLKPATVYVVLTIILLLAYLFIGYPLYFALVTKKNPILFIKRIFKVMH
;
A
#
# COMPACT_ATOMS: atom_id res chain seq x y z
N MET A 1 2.02 19.43 1.99
CA MET A 1 2.64 18.17 1.56
C MET A 1 3.64 18.36 0.44
N LEU A 2 3.29 18.95 -0.70
CA LEU A 2 4.25 19.15 -1.81
C LEU A 2 5.54 19.87 -1.39
N ILE A 3 5.44 20.93 -0.61
CA ILE A 3 6.62 21.65 -0.10
C ILE A 3 7.51 20.71 0.74
N ALA A 4 6.92 19.90 1.62
CA ALA A 4 7.66 18.93 2.44
C ALA A 4 8.33 17.85 1.58
N MET A 5 7.67 17.40 0.51
CA MET A 5 8.27 16.44 -0.43
C MET A 5 9.46 17.06 -1.16
N VAL A 6 9.30 18.24 -1.76
CA VAL A 6 10.37 18.90 -2.50
C VAL A 6 11.55 19.24 -1.58
N SER A 7 11.29 19.80 -0.39
CA SER A 7 12.34 20.11 0.58
C SER A 7 13.04 18.85 1.11
N GLY A 8 12.30 17.75 1.35
CA GLY A 8 12.88 16.47 1.76
C GLY A 8 13.82 15.88 0.70
N ILE A 9 13.43 15.95 -0.58
CA ILE A 9 14.28 15.53 -1.68
C ILE A 9 15.54 16.41 -1.77
N LEU A 10 15.40 17.73 -1.76
CA LEU A 10 16.54 18.66 -1.87
C LEU A 10 17.53 18.48 -0.72
N VAL A 11 17.04 18.41 0.52
CA VAL A 11 17.89 18.19 1.70
C VAL A 11 18.51 16.79 1.66
N GLY A 12 17.77 15.77 1.26
CA GLY A 12 18.28 14.40 1.11
C GLY A 12 19.38 14.30 0.07
N LEU A 13 19.22 14.96 -1.09
CA LEU A 13 20.26 15.08 -2.12
C LEU A 13 21.50 15.83 -1.59
N GLY A 14 21.29 16.86 -0.77
CA GLY A 14 22.40 17.57 -0.10
C GLY A 14 23.21 16.64 0.82
N PHE A 15 22.55 15.83 1.64
CA PHE A 15 23.24 14.84 2.48
C PHE A 15 23.89 13.72 1.67
N MET A 16 23.29 13.31 0.55
CA MET A 16 23.88 12.37 -0.37
C MET A 16 25.18 12.94 -0.97
N ALA A 17 25.19 14.19 -1.42
CA ALA A 17 26.39 14.85 -1.93
C ALA A 17 27.49 14.95 -0.86
N ILE A 18 27.13 15.21 0.40
CA ILE A 18 28.07 15.20 1.52
C ILE A 18 28.66 13.78 1.69
N ARG A 19 27.80 12.74 1.68
CA ARG A 19 28.22 11.35 1.76
C ARG A 19 29.20 10.95 0.67
N GLU A 20 28.95 11.33 -0.58
CA GLU A 20 29.81 11.02 -1.72
C GLU A 20 31.15 11.76 -1.66
N ASN A 21 31.17 13.02 -1.21
CA ASN A 21 32.39 13.81 -1.10
C ASN A 21 33.27 13.39 0.09
N VAL A 22 32.68 13.04 1.23
CA VAL A 22 33.39 12.71 2.48
C VAL A 22 33.76 11.23 2.55
N GLY A 23 33.05 10.39 1.79
CA GLY A 23 33.20 8.93 1.80
C GLY A 23 32.33 8.26 2.86
N THR A 24 31.84 7.06 2.53
CA THR A 24 30.93 6.27 3.39
C THR A 24 31.59 5.82 4.71
N ASP A 25 32.92 5.65 4.69
CA ASP A 25 33.70 5.11 5.83
C ASP A 25 34.28 6.21 6.73
N SER A 26 33.99 7.47 6.45
CA SER A 26 34.50 8.58 7.25
C SER A 26 33.80 8.69 8.60
N THR A 27 34.53 9.08 9.62
CA THR A 27 34.01 9.31 10.96
C THR A 27 32.91 10.38 10.99
N LEU A 28 33.03 11.39 10.14
CA LEU A 28 32.01 12.46 10.01
C LEU A 28 30.70 11.90 9.46
N TRP A 29 30.74 11.13 8.38
CA TRP A 29 29.53 10.51 7.84
C TRP A 29 28.94 9.52 8.83
N GLY A 30 29.76 8.67 9.47
CA GLY A 30 29.35 7.72 10.50
C GLY A 30 28.56 8.40 11.63
N THR A 31 29.04 9.54 12.11
CA THR A 31 28.36 10.33 13.17
C THR A 31 27.03 10.91 12.67
N ILE A 32 26.99 11.54 11.50
CA ILE A 32 25.75 12.07 10.90
C ILE A 32 24.74 10.95 10.68
N ASN A 33 25.17 9.82 10.12
CA ASN A 33 24.33 8.68 9.84
C ASN A 33 23.73 8.09 11.13
N SER A 34 24.52 7.90 12.18
CA SER A 34 24.06 7.37 13.46
C SER A 34 23.03 8.28 14.15
N ILE A 35 23.19 9.61 14.03
CA ILE A 35 22.26 10.57 14.65
C ILE A 35 20.97 10.69 13.83
N LEU A 36 21.05 10.74 12.50
CA LEU A 36 19.91 11.12 11.66
C LEU A 36 19.25 9.94 10.93
N PHE A 37 20.04 9.07 10.28
CA PHE A 37 19.52 8.18 9.24
C PHE A 37 19.53 6.69 9.60
N GLN A 38 20.40 6.29 10.52
CA GLN A 38 20.63 4.87 10.80
C GLN A 38 19.38 4.16 11.30
N ASN A 39 19.15 2.97 10.77
CA ASN A 39 18.07 2.10 11.21
C ASN A 39 18.39 1.52 12.58
N ILE A 40 17.66 1.92 13.60
CA ILE A 40 17.82 1.45 14.99
C ILE A 40 17.26 0.04 15.22
N SER A 41 16.54 -0.54 14.25
CA SER A 41 15.92 -1.86 14.38
C SER A 41 16.81 -2.99 13.86
N VAL A 42 17.98 -2.68 13.30
CA VAL A 42 18.93 -3.65 12.74
C VAL A 42 20.11 -3.81 13.71
N ALA A 43 20.66 -5.00 13.75
CA ALA A 43 21.88 -5.30 14.53
C ALA A 43 23.00 -4.30 14.16
N GLY A 44 23.62 -3.67 15.17
CA GLY A 44 24.58 -2.58 15.00
C GLY A 44 23.99 -1.17 15.01
N GLY A 45 22.66 -1.01 15.07
CA GLY A 45 21.97 0.27 15.23
C GLY A 45 21.63 0.63 16.69
N GLU A 46 22.00 -0.20 17.64
CA GLU A 46 21.56 -0.09 19.06
C GLU A 46 22.00 1.21 19.75
N GLN A 47 23.09 1.82 19.30
CA GLN A 47 23.62 3.08 19.84
C GLN A 47 23.27 4.29 18.98
N ALA A 48 22.56 4.10 17.87
CA ALA A 48 22.18 5.16 16.98
C ALA A 48 20.89 5.84 17.44
N LEU A 49 20.74 7.13 17.16
CA LEU A 49 19.52 7.88 17.44
C LEU A 49 18.51 7.77 16.27
N GLY A 50 18.98 7.76 15.02
CA GLY A 50 18.16 7.59 13.84
C GLY A 50 16.93 8.49 13.75
N LEU A 51 17.05 9.78 14.04
CA LEU A 51 15.91 10.69 14.21
C LEU A 51 14.97 10.73 13.00
N PHE A 52 15.52 10.77 11.79
CA PHE A 52 14.71 10.79 10.56
C PHE A 52 14.11 9.43 10.28
N TYR A 53 14.84 8.35 10.59
CA TYR A 53 14.31 7.01 10.54
C TYR A 53 13.12 6.82 11.48
N ILE A 54 13.25 7.23 12.75
CA ILE A 54 12.16 7.14 13.74
C ILE A 54 10.95 7.95 13.30
N GLY A 55 11.13 9.22 12.90
CA GLY A 55 10.02 10.07 12.46
C GLY A 55 9.26 9.49 11.26
N GLY A 56 9.98 8.90 10.32
CA GLY A 56 9.39 8.19 9.19
C GLY A 56 8.66 6.92 9.61
N GLN A 57 9.27 6.10 10.47
CA GLN A 57 8.68 4.84 10.94
C GLN A 57 7.44 5.06 11.82
N LEU A 58 7.42 6.08 12.64
CA LEU A 58 6.24 6.45 13.43
C LEU A 58 5.04 6.79 12.53
N PHE A 59 5.29 7.49 11.43
CA PHE A 59 4.24 7.77 10.45
C PHE A 59 3.70 6.50 9.79
N ILE A 60 4.60 5.64 9.31
CA ILE A 60 4.22 4.36 8.68
C ILE A 60 3.43 3.50 9.67
N ARG A 61 3.90 3.35 10.91
CA ARG A 61 3.22 2.58 11.96
C ARG A 61 1.86 3.17 12.32
N SER A 62 1.76 4.51 12.36
CA SER A 62 0.49 5.19 12.62
C SER A 62 -0.54 4.94 11.52
N LEU A 63 -0.12 4.90 10.24
CA LEU A 63 -0.99 4.51 9.13
C LEU A 63 -1.38 3.03 9.21
N GLN A 64 -0.44 2.14 9.56
CA GLN A 64 -0.70 0.71 9.72
C GLN A 64 -1.71 0.42 10.84
N LEU A 65 -1.66 1.18 11.94
CA LEU A 65 -2.60 1.06 13.06
C LEU A 65 -4.06 1.26 12.65
N VAL A 66 -4.30 2.10 11.65
CA VAL A 66 -5.64 2.46 11.16
C VAL A 66 -6.24 1.38 10.26
N ILE A 67 -5.41 0.56 9.60
CA ILE A 67 -5.86 -0.38 8.55
C ILE A 67 -6.89 -1.37 9.09
N VAL A 68 -6.56 -2.10 10.13
CA VAL A 68 -7.41 -3.18 10.64
C VAL A 68 -8.76 -2.69 11.14
N PRO A 69 -8.85 -1.68 12.05
CA PRO A 69 -10.14 -1.20 12.54
C PRO A 69 -10.98 -0.55 11.45
N MET A 70 -10.36 0.16 10.49
CA MET A 70 -11.06 0.81 9.39
C MET A 70 -11.66 -0.23 8.42
N VAL A 71 -10.86 -1.23 8.02
CA VAL A 71 -11.32 -2.30 7.12
C VAL A 71 -12.45 -3.08 7.76
N PHE A 72 -12.28 -3.51 9.00
CA PHE A 72 -13.32 -4.26 9.71
C PHE A 72 -14.63 -3.47 9.78
N SER A 73 -14.59 -2.24 10.29
CA SER A 73 -15.78 -1.41 10.47
C SER A 73 -16.48 -1.10 9.14
N SER A 74 -15.72 -0.72 8.11
CA SER A 74 -16.28 -0.35 6.81
C SER A 74 -16.93 -1.54 6.11
N VAL A 75 -16.33 -2.73 6.18
CA VAL A 75 -16.88 -3.94 5.56
C VAL A 75 -18.14 -4.41 6.29
N VAL A 76 -18.15 -4.41 7.63
CA VAL A 76 -19.36 -4.73 8.41
C VAL A 76 -20.50 -3.79 8.02
N MET A 77 -20.26 -2.49 8.01
CA MET A 77 -21.29 -1.51 7.65
C MET A 77 -21.79 -1.70 6.21
N ALA A 78 -20.89 -1.90 5.25
CA ALA A 78 -21.24 -2.12 3.86
C ALA A 78 -22.14 -3.36 3.66
N ILE A 79 -21.87 -4.44 4.38
CA ILE A 79 -22.68 -5.67 4.29
C ILE A 79 -24.05 -5.45 4.94
N CYS A 80 -24.13 -4.75 6.06
CA CYS A 80 -25.40 -4.43 6.72
C CYS A 80 -26.31 -3.50 5.88
N GLU A 81 -25.76 -2.76 4.93
CA GLU A 81 -26.55 -1.92 4.01
C GLU A 81 -27.26 -2.72 2.91
N VAL A 82 -26.82 -3.95 2.66
CA VAL A 82 -27.44 -4.81 1.64
C VAL A 82 -28.56 -5.63 2.27
N ASN A 83 -29.81 -5.31 1.93
CA ASN A 83 -31.02 -5.91 2.51
C ASN A 83 -31.24 -7.39 2.14
N GLU A 84 -30.59 -7.89 1.07
CA GLU A 84 -30.77 -9.28 0.60
C GLU A 84 -29.42 -9.99 0.43
N ALA A 85 -29.10 -10.93 1.32
CA ALA A 85 -27.87 -11.74 1.26
C ALA A 85 -27.71 -12.49 -0.08
N ARG A 86 -28.83 -12.89 -0.72
CA ARG A 86 -28.82 -13.58 -2.02
C ARG A 86 -28.38 -12.65 -3.18
N VAL A 87 -28.80 -11.39 -3.14
CA VAL A 87 -28.39 -10.37 -4.09
C VAL A 87 -26.92 -10.03 -3.90
N LEU A 88 -26.49 -9.90 -2.65
CA LEU A 88 -25.08 -9.69 -2.28
C LEU A 88 -24.18 -10.80 -2.83
N GLY A 89 -24.54 -12.07 -2.64
CA GLY A 89 -23.76 -13.21 -3.14
C GLY A 89 -23.63 -13.22 -4.68
N ARG A 90 -24.71 -12.88 -5.39
CA ARG A 90 -24.67 -12.80 -6.87
C ARG A 90 -23.81 -11.64 -7.38
N ILE A 91 -23.91 -10.48 -6.77
CA ILE A 91 -23.12 -9.30 -7.13
C ILE A 91 -21.66 -9.57 -6.79
N ALA A 92 -21.37 -10.05 -5.58
CA ALA A 92 -20.01 -10.38 -5.14
C ALA A 92 -19.34 -11.41 -6.06
N GLY A 93 -20.02 -12.50 -6.38
CA GLY A 93 -19.48 -13.53 -7.28
C GLY A 93 -19.13 -13.00 -8.66
N LYS A 94 -20.00 -12.18 -9.26
CA LYS A 94 -19.71 -11.52 -10.54
C LYS A 94 -18.55 -10.54 -10.43
N THR A 95 -18.55 -9.70 -9.41
CA THR A 95 -17.50 -8.69 -9.18
C THR A 95 -16.15 -9.34 -8.97
N ILE A 96 -16.08 -10.39 -8.15
CA ILE A 96 -14.84 -11.14 -7.88
C ILE A 96 -14.36 -11.81 -9.18
N GLY A 97 -15.25 -12.45 -9.95
CA GLY A 97 -14.89 -13.06 -11.22
C GLY A 97 -14.29 -12.07 -12.21
N TRP A 98 -14.92 -10.90 -12.36
CA TRP A 98 -14.41 -9.83 -13.22
C TRP A 98 -13.10 -9.24 -12.69
N PHE A 99 -12.98 -9.03 -11.38
CA PHE A 99 -11.76 -8.55 -10.74
C PHE A 99 -10.58 -9.52 -10.96
N MET A 100 -10.80 -10.81 -10.72
CA MET A 100 -9.78 -11.83 -10.96
C MET A 100 -9.32 -11.86 -12.42
N MET A 101 -10.25 -11.78 -13.36
CA MET A 101 -9.92 -11.77 -14.79
C MET A 101 -9.09 -10.53 -15.16
N THR A 102 -9.53 -9.34 -14.78
CA THR A 102 -8.81 -8.10 -15.09
C THR A 102 -7.45 -8.04 -14.41
N THR A 103 -7.34 -8.52 -13.16
CA THR A 103 -6.07 -8.60 -12.43
C THR A 103 -5.10 -9.59 -13.09
N THR A 104 -5.56 -10.75 -13.52
CA THR A 104 -4.73 -11.73 -14.24
C THR A 104 -4.18 -11.14 -15.54
N ILE A 105 -5.01 -10.45 -16.32
CA ILE A 105 -4.58 -9.78 -17.55
C ILE A 105 -3.54 -8.70 -17.22
N ALA A 106 -3.78 -7.87 -16.20
CA ALA A 106 -2.86 -6.82 -15.80
C ALA A 106 -1.50 -7.36 -15.34
N LEU A 107 -1.49 -8.42 -14.51
CA LEU A 107 -0.28 -9.08 -14.03
C LEU A 107 0.51 -9.73 -15.18
N THR A 108 -0.17 -10.38 -16.11
CA THR A 108 0.48 -10.98 -17.28
C THR A 108 1.13 -9.92 -18.16
N LEU A 109 0.42 -8.83 -18.45
CA LEU A 109 0.95 -7.69 -19.20
C LEU A 109 2.15 -7.05 -18.49
N ALA A 110 2.03 -6.76 -17.20
CA ALA A 110 3.09 -6.19 -16.41
C ALA A 110 4.32 -7.12 -16.36
N GLY A 111 4.12 -8.43 -16.18
CA GLY A 111 5.18 -9.43 -16.17
C GLY A 111 5.92 -9.51 -17.51
N VAL A 112 5.22 -9.55 -18.65
CA VAL A 112 5.84 -9.55 -19.97
C VAL A 112 6.66 -8.29 -20.21
N ILE A 113 6.13 -7.12 -19.86
CA ILE A 113 6.84 -5.85 -20.05
C ILE A 113 8.05 -5.75 -19.09
N ALA A 114 7.90 -6.18 -17.83
CA ALA A 114 9.00 -6.19 -16.88
C ALA A 114 10.13 -7.12 -17.34
N LEU A 115 9.83 -8.32 -17.84
CA LEU A 115 10.81 -9.23 -18.40
C LEU A 115 11.50 -8.65 -19.65
N THR A 116 10.75 -7.98 -20.51
CA THR A 116 11.31 -7.32 -21.70
C THR A 116 12.29 -6.22 -21.29
N CYS A 117 11.88 -5.35 -20.35
CA CYS A 117 12.75 -4.28 -19.81
C CYS A 117 13.99 -4.84 -19.08
N PHE A 118 13.84 -5.95 -18.37
CA PHE A 118 14.96 -6.65 -17.73
C PHE A 118 15.96 -7.15 -18.77
N ASN A 119 15.48 -7.81 -19.84
CA ASN A 119 16.33 -8.28 -20.93
C ASN A 119 17.00 -7.17 -21.72
N MET A 120 16.38 -5.97 -21.77
CA MET A 120 16.97 -4.77 -22.37
C MET A 120 18.01 -4.07 -21.46
N GLY A 121 18.26 -4.58 -20.26
CA GLY A 121 19.28 -4.04 -19.35
C GLY A 121 18.84 -2.82 -18.56
N LEU A 122 17.57 -2.43 -18.56
CA LEU A 122 17.08 -1.26 -17.85
C LEU A 122 17.11 -1.40 -16.32
N PHE A 123 17.21 -2.64 -15.81
CA PHE A 123 17.23 -2.99 -14.38
C PHE A 123 18.55 -3.62 -13.92
N HIS A 124 19.64 -3.46 -14.68
CA HIS A 124 20.95 -4.00 -14.31
C HIS A 124 21.57 -3.17 -13.17
N VAL A 125 21.06 -3.38 -11.98
CA VAL A 125 21.75 -3.01 -10.75
C VAL A 125 21.69 -4.20 -9.81
N GLN A 126 22.85 -4.78 -9.52
CA GLN A 126 23.00 -5.70 -8.40
C GLN A 126 22.84 -4.85 -7.14
N VAL A 127 21.69 -4.94 -6.52
CA VAL A 127 21.42 -4.28 -5.24
C VAL A 127 21.99 -5.20 -4.15
N GLU A 128 23.29 -5.08 -3.88
CA GLU A 128 23.99 -5.80 -2.80
C GLU A 128 23.43 -5.43 -1.45
N GLY A 129 22.46 -4.96 -1.13
CA GLY A 129 21.84 -4.68 0.19
C GLY A 129 20.41 -5.20 0.31
N LEU A 130 19.77 -5.62 -0.79
CA LEU A 130 18.44 -6.22 -0.77
C LEU A 130 18.49 -7.77 -0.73
N ALA A 131 19.65 -8.37 -0.58
CA ALA A 131 19.78 -9.82 -0.35
C ALA A 131 19.03 -10.29 0.91
N GLY A 132 18.67 -9.39 1.83
CA GLY A 132 17.77 -9.68 2.95
C GLY A 132 16.28 -9.68 2.59
N ALA A 133 15.92 -9.18 1.41
CA ALA A 133 14.61 -9.35 0.78
C ALA A 133 14.66 -10.48 -0.27
N ALA A 134 15.60 -11.41 -0.15
CA ALA A 134 15.54 -12.70 -0.84
C ALA A 134 14.14 -13.24 -0.58
N GLY A 135 13.35 -13.34 -1.64
CA GLY A 135 11.96 -13.68 -1.58
C GLY A 135 11.77 -14.83 -0.59
N SER A 136 10.89 -14.60 0.36
CA SER A 136 10.38 -15.68 1.19
C SER A 136 10.20 -16.86 0.27
N THR A 137 10.95 -17.94 0.51
CA THR A 137 10.86 -19.22 -0.19
C THR A 137 9.39 -19.44 -0.46
N GLY A 138 8.99 -19.43 -1.74
CA GLY A 138 7.64 -19.25 -2.19
C GLY A 138 6.65 -20.04 -1.34
N SER A 139 5.98 -19.34 -0.43
CA SER A 139 4.96 -19.96 0.40
C SER A 139 3.89 -20.48 -0.58
N ASN A 140 3.50 -21.73 -0.38
CA ASN A 140 2.50 -22.35 -1.23
C ASN A 140 1.29 -21.39 -1.38
N PRO A 141 0.88 -20.99 -2.61
CA PRO A 141 -0.22 -20.06 -2.82
C PRO A 141 -1.53 -20.52 -2.15
N LEU A 142 -1.70 -21.82 -1.93
CA LEU A 142 -2.85 -22.39 -1.22
C LEU A 142 -2.90 -22.00 0.26
N LEU A 143 -1.77 -21.63 0.86
CA LEU A 143 -1.75 -21.10 2.24
C LEU A 143 -2.52 -19.78 2.36
N VAL A 144 -2.59 -18.99 1.28
CA VAL A 144 -3.41 -17.78 1.27
C VAL A 144 -4.89 -18.13 1.46
N ILE A 145 -5.37 -19.20 0.78
CA ILE A 145 -6.75 -19.68 0.92
C ILE A 145 -7.00 -20.21 2.32
N LEU A 146 -6.06 -20.97 2.88
CA LEU A 146 -6.17 -21.49 4.24
C LEU A 146 -6.23 -20.35 5.27
N ASN A 147 -5.42 -19.31 5.08
CA ASN A 147 -5.32 -18.17 5.99
C ASN A 147 -6.48 -17.16 5.86
N ILE A 148 -7.42 -17.35 4.92
CA ILE A 148 -8.66 -16.55 4.87
C ILE A 148 -9.48 -16.78 6.14
N ILE A 149 -9.56 -18.04 6.59
CA ILE A 149 -10.29 -18.39 7.82
C ILE A 149 -9.31 -18.36 8.98
N PRO A 150 -9.39 -17.36 9.86
CA PRO A 150 -8.44 -17.27 10.96
C PRO A 150 -8.73 -18.31 12.04
N SER A 151 -7.68 -18.89 12.60
CA SER A 151 -7.77 -19.79 13.75
C SER A 151 -7.98 -19.06 15.07
N ASN A 152 -7.66 -17.77 15.14
CA ASN A 152 -7.79 -16.96 16.35
C ASN A 152 -8.10 -15.51 15.98
N ILE A 153 -9.20 -14.98 16.51
CA ILE A 153 -9.66 -13.61 16.26
C ILE A 153 -8.65 -12.58 16.80
N GLY A 154 -8.16 -12.77 18.03
CA GLY A 154 -7.20 -11.84 18.63
C GLY A 154 -5.91 -11.74 17.84
N ALA A 155 -5.35 -12.88 17.41
CA ALA A 155 -4.14 -12.90 16.57
C ALA A 155 -4.39 -12.21 15.23
N THR A 156 -5.58 -12.34 14.64
CA THR A 156 -5.93 -11.70 13.36
C THR A 156 -5.93 -10.19 13.47
N PHE A 157 -6.42 -9.63 14.56
CA PHE A 157 -6.44 -8.17 14.78
C PHE A 157 -5.07 -7.61 15.17
N SER A 158 -4.14 -8.45 15.62
CA SER A 158 -2.79 -8.02 16.04
C SER A 158 -1.76 -7.93 14.90
N VAL A 159 -2.07 -8.51 13.72
CA VAL A 159 -1.14 -8.60 12.59
C VAL A 159 -1.68 -7.85 11.37
N ASN A 160 -0.95 -6.80 10.94
CA ASN A 160 -1.36 -5.98 9.78
C ASN A 160 -1.39 -6.75 8.46
N ASN A 161 -0.69 -7.87 8.34
CA ASN A 161 -0.68 -8.69 7.12
C ASN A 161 -1.90 -9.62 7.01
N ALA A 162 -2.74 -9.70 8.05
CA ALA A 162 -3.92 -10.55 8.09
C ALA A 162 -5.21 -9.85 7.60
N VAL A 163 -5.10 -8.79 6.78
CA VAL A 163 -6.25 -8.00 6.30
C VAL A 163 -7.33 -8.87 5.67
N LEU A 164 -6.95 -9.91 4.91
CA LEU A 164 -7.90 -10.81 4.27
C LEU A 164 -8.74 -11.59 5.30
N ALA A 165 -8.12 -12.04 6.38
CA ALA A 165 -8.82 -12.69 7.50
C ALA A 165 -9.71 -11.71 8.28
N VAL A 166 -9.27 -10.44 8.42
CA VAL A 166 -10.11 -9.38 9.01
C VAL A 166 -11.36 -9.12 8.15
N VAL A 167 -11.22 -9.08 6.83
CA VAL A 167 -12.35 -8.96 5.90
C VAL A 167 -13.29 -10.14 6.02
N PHE A 168 -12.76 -11.37 6.11
CA PHE A 168 -13.58 -12.56 6.33
C PHE A 168 -14.40 -12.47 7.62
N LEU A 169 -13.77 -12.08 8.73
CA LEU A 169 -14.48 -11.87 10.01
C LEU A 169 -15.55 -10.78 9.90
N ALA A 170 -15.25 -9.69 9.23
CA ALA A 170 -16.21 -8.60 8.98
C ALA A 170 -17.41 -9.08 8.15
N ILE A 171 -17.18 -9.93 7.15
CA ILE A 171 -18.26 -10.56 6.36
C ILE A 171 -19.13 -11.45 7.24
N VAL A 172 -18.53 -12.30 8.06
CA VAL A 172 -19.27 -13.19 8.97
C VAL A 172 -20.14 -12.37 9.94
N VAL A 173 -19.58 -11.32 10.55
CA VAL A 173 -20.33 -10.45 11.47
C VAL A 173 -21.44 -9.70 10.74
N GLY A 174 -21.17 -9.11 9.58
CA GLY A 174 -22.17 -8.37 8.81
C GLY A 174 -23.32 -9.26 8.30
N LEU A 175 -23.00 -10.47 7.83
CA LEU A 175 -24.03 -11.45 7.44
C LEU A 175 -24.83 -11.93 8.66
N GLY A 176 -24.18 -12.12 9.81
CA GLY A 176 -24.86 -12.45 11.06
C GLY A 176 -25.89 -11.40 11.46
N ILE A 177 -25.54 -10.13 11.43
CA ILE A 177 -26.46 -9.01 11.71
C ILE A 177 -27.64 -9.02 10.74
N ASN A 178 -27.39 -9.22 9.44
CA ASN A 178 -28.44 -9.28 8.43
C ASN A 178 -29.37 -10.49 8.63
N THR A 179 -28.81 -11.67 8.89
CA THR A 179 -29.59 -12.91 9.08
C THR A 179 -30.48 -12.85 10.31
N LEU A 180 -30.02 -12.20 11.38
CA LEU A 180 -30.77 -11.99 12.61
C LEU A 180 -31.74 -10.80 12.51
N ASN A 181 -31.84 -10.13 11.38
CA ASN A 181 -32.66 -8.93 11.14
C ASN A 181 -32.49 -7.85 12.22
N MET A 182 -31.27 -7.71 12.76
CA MET A 182 -30.99 -6.73 13.84
C MET A 182 -30.99 -5.28 13.34
N GLY A 183 -30.80 -5.05 12.04
CA GLY A 183 -30.79 -3.74 11.42
C GLY A 183 -29.64 -2.84 11.87
N LYS A 184 -29.75 -1.56 11.50
CA LYS A 184 -28.72 -0.52 11.83
C LYS A 184 -28.73 -0.12 13.32
N GLU A 185 -29.73 -0.50 14.07
CA GLU A 185 -29.81 -0.21 15.52
C GLU A 185 -29.01 -1.19 16.37
N CYS A 186 -28.49 -2.26 15.78
CA CYS A 186 -27.64 -3.23 16.44
C CYS A 186 -26.40 -2.54 17.07
N VAL A 187 -26.10 -2.93 18.31
CA VAL A 187 -24.95 -2.39 19.07
C VAL A 187 -23.64 -2.57 18.28
N ILE A 188 -23.46 -3.72 17.61
CA ILE A 188 -22.25 -4.00 16.82
C ILE A 188 -22.15 -3.05 15.62
N TYR A 189 -23.27 -2.76 14.93
CA TYR A 189 -23.28 -1.81 13.82
C TYR A 189 -22.90 -0.41 14.29
N ARG A 190 -23.53 0.09 15.36
CA ARG A 190 -23.23 1.39 15.95
C ARG A 190 -21.78 1.48 16.43
N PHE A 191 -21.28 0.43 17.05
CA PHE A 191 -19.86 0.34 17.46
C PHE A 191 -18.92 0.47 16.27
N CYS A 192 -19.16 -0.23 15.16
CA CYS A 192 -18.38 -0.12 13.95
C CYS A 192 -18.47 1.31 13.36
N GLU A 193 -19.64 1.93 13.36
CA GLU A 193 -19.84 3.29 12.90
C GLU A 193 -19.01 4.31 13.71
N GLU A 194 -19.08 4.21 15.05
CA GLU A 194 -18.31 5.10 15.92
C GLU A 194 -16.80 4.87 15.81
N ILE A 195 -16.34 3.62 15.73
CA ILE A 195 -14.92 3.31 15.47
C ILE A 195 -14.48 3.95 14.14
N SER A 196 -15.28 3.78 13.07
CA SER A 196 -14.95 4.36 11.77
C SER A 196 -14.78 5.89 11.85
N LYS A 197 -15.67 6.59 12.56
CA LYS A 197 -15.57 8.04 12.78
C LYS A 197 -14.28 8.43 13.52
N ILE A 198 -13.97 7.73 14.63
CA ILE A 198 -12.74 7.95 15.41
C ILE A 198 -11.50 7.73 14.56
N VAL A 199 -11.46 6.63 13.83
CA VAL A 199 -10.34 6.25 12.95
C VAL A 199 -10.14 7.30 11.85
N VAL A 200 -11.20 7.81 11.23
CA VAL A 200 -11.11 8.88 10.21
C VAL A 200 -10.56 10.18 10.81
N VAL A 201 -10.98 10.55 12.02
CA VAL A 201 -10.43 11.73 12.73
C VAL A 201 -8.94 11.56 12.97
N PHE A 202 -8.53 10.39 13.47
CA PHE A 202 -7.12 10.07 13.73
C PHE A 202 -6.31 10.06 12.42
N LEU A 203 -6.83 9.45 11.36
CA LEU A 203 -6.20 9.43 10.04
C LEU A 203 -6.00 10.87 9.50
N ASN A 204 -7.02 11.72 9.63
CA ASN A 204 -6.92 13.12 9.23
C ASN A 204 -5.83 13.88 10.01
N PHE A 205 -5.71 13.61 11.30
CA PHE A 205 -4.63 14.17 12.14
C PHE A 205 -3.26 13.70 11.62
N ILE A 206 -3.07 12.39 11.44
CA ILE A 206 -1.82 11.81 10.93
C ILE A 206 -1.45 12.44 9.58
N VAL A 207 -2.38 12.45 8.63
CA VAL A 207 -2.10 12.91 7.27
C VAL A 207 -1.89 14.42 7.20
N LYS A 208 -2.71 15.22 7.88
CA LYS A 208 -2.67 16.68 7.76
C LYS A 208 -1.62 17.34 8.65
N LYS A 209 -1.41 16.83 9.86
CA LYS A 209 -0.51 17.45 10.85
C LYS A 209 0.85 16.78 10.89
N PHE A 210 0.87 15.47 11.03
CA PHE A 210 2.11 14.71 11.18
C PHE A 210 2.75 14.37 9.83
N GLY A 211 1.93 14.11 8.80
CA GLY A 211 2.37 13.69 7.47
C GLY A 211 3.42 14.58 6.81
N PRO A 212 3.27 15.92 6.75
CA PRO A 212 4.26 16.77 6.09
C PRO A 212 5.66 16.63 6.69
N VAL A 213 5.77 16.61 8.02
CA VAL A 213 7.07 16.48 8.72
C VAL A 213 7.67 15.10 8.50
N SER A 214 6.87 14.06 8.64
CA SER A 214 7.34 12.67 8.48
C SER A 214 7.69 12.31 7.04
N ILE A 215 6.94 12.83 6.06
CA ILE A 215 7.27 12.66 4.63
C ILE A 215 8.60 13.34 4.31
N PHE A 216 8.84 14.54 4.84
CA PHE A 216 10.14 15.20 4.74
C PHE A 216 11.26 14.32 5.30
N MET A 217 11.11 13.80 6.52
CA MET A 217 12.09 12.92 7.17
C MET A 217 12.30 11.62 6.38
N LEU A 218 11.23 10.99 5.89
CA LEU A 218 11.28 9.76 5.09
C LEU A 218 12.06 9.96 3.79
N LEU A 219 11.73 11.00 3.04
CA LEU A 219 12.40 11.28 1.78
C LEU A 219 13.86 11.63 2.01
N CYS A 220 14.13 12.49 2.99
CA CYS A 220 15.50 12.85 3.34
C CYS A 220 16.32 11.61 3.72
N ASN A 221 15.76 10.72 4.55
CA ASN A 221 16.40 9.45 4.93
C ASN A 221 16.67 8.57 3.71
N THR A 222 15.68 8.41 2.83
CA THR A 222 15.81 7.56 1.63
C THR A 222 16.92 8.05 0.71
N PHE A 223 16.93 9.35 0.38
CA PHE A 223 17.94 9.92 -0.51
C PHE A 223 19.35 9.93 0.11
N ALA A 224 19.47 10.24 1.40
CA ALA A 224 20.74 10.23 2.11
C ALA A 224 21.35 8.83 2.22
N THR A 225 20.51 7.82 2.46
CA THR A 225 20.97 6.45 2.73
C THR A 225 21.31 5.68 1.46
N TYR A 226 20.50 5.81 0.41
CA TYR A 226 20.63 4.92 -0.75
C TYR A 226 21.51 5.44 -1.88
N GLY A 227 21.77 6.72 -1.99
CA GLY A 227 22.64 7.29 -3.06
C GLY A 227 22.01 7.25 -4.47
N ILE A 228 22.74 7.81 -5.45
CA ILE A 228 22.26 7.93 -6.85
C ILE A 228 22.13 6.57 -7.54
N ASP A 229 23.03 5.65 -7.27
CA ASP A 229 23.07 4.35 -7.96
C ASP A 229 21.83 3.50 -7.68
N TYR A 230 21.26 3.62 -6.49
CA TYR A 230 19.99 2.97 -6.14
C TYR A 230 18.76 3.73 -6.64
N LEU A 231 18.88 5.05 -6.80
CA LEU A 231 17.76 5.89 -7.24
C LEU A 231 17.46 5.74 -8.72
N LYS A 232 18.50 5.51 -9.57
CA LYS A 232 18.31 5.29 -11.01
C LYS A 232 17.34 4.16 -11.33
N PRO A 233 17.56 2.91 -10.87
CA PRO A 233 16.63 1.80 -11.16
C PRO A 233 15.27 1.99 -10.47
N ALA A 234 15.21 2.59 -9.28
CA ALA A 234 13.96 2.93 -8.62
C ALA A 234 13.14 3.93 -9.44
N THR A 235 13.78 4.96 -10.01
CA THR A 235 13.12 5.94 -10.87
C THR A 235 12.59 5.29 -12.14
N VAL A 236 13.40 4.45 -12.80
CA VAL A 236 12.97 3.70 -13.99
C VAL A 236 11.74 2.82 -13.67
N TYR A 237 11.77 2.12 -12.53
CA TYR A 237 10.64 1.31 -12.06
C TYR A 237 9.38 2.15 -11.84
N VAL A 238 9.49 3.28 -11.16
CA VAL A 238 8.35 4.16 -10.88
C VAL A 238 7.77 4.73 -12.17
N VAL A 239 8.60 5.26 -13.06
CA VAL A 239 8.15 5.81 -14.35
C VAL A 239 7.49 4.73 -15.21
N LEU A 240 8.10 3.56 -15.32
CA LEU A 240 7.54 2.44 -16.05
C LEU A 240 6.17 2.01 -15.47
N THR A 241 6.08 1.92 -14.15
CA THR A 241 4.82 1.57 -13.46
C THR A 241 3.73 2.59 -13.74
N ILE A 242 4.04 3.89 -13.67
CA ILE A 242 3.08 4.96 -13.99
C ILE A 242 2.61 4.85 -15.44
N ILE A 243 3.53 4.67 -16.38
CA ILE A 243 3.19 4.53 -17.81
C ILE A 243 2.28 3.31 -18.02
N LEU A 244 2.60 2.17 -17.39
CA LEU A 244 1.80 0.96 -17.47
C LEU A 244 0.40 1.13 -16.88
N LEU A 245 0.29 1.75 -15.72
CA LEU A 245 -1.00 2.04 -15.08
C LEU A 245 -1.85 2.96 -15.95
N LEU A 246 -1.27 4.02 -16.50
CA LEU A 246 -1.99 4.92 -17.41
C LEU A 246 -2.39 4.22 -18.72
N ALA A 247 -1.50 3.41 -19.30
CA ALA A 247 -1.82 2.63 -20.48
C ALA A 247 -2.95 1.62 -20.20
N TYR A 248 -2.91 0.93 -19.07
CA TYR A 248 -3.95 0.01 -18.67
C TYR A 248 -5.29 0.73 -18.42
N LEU A 249 -5.25 1.90 -17.79
CA LEU A 249 -6.44 2.72 -17.51
C LEU A 249 -7.08 3.25 -18.80
N PHE A 250 -6.29 3.83 -19.71
CA PHE A 250 -6.81 4.53 -20.89
C PHE A 250 -6.96 3.64 -22.13
N ILE A 251 -6.24 2.53 -22.20
CA ILE A 251 -6.29 1.60 -23.32
C ILE A 251 -6.91 0.27 -22.87
N GLY A 252 -6.41 -0.34 -21.80
CA GLY A 252 -6.82 -1.67 -21.34
C GLY A 252 -8.30 -1.73 -20.95
N TYR A 253 -8.75 -0.89 -20.03
CA TYR A 253 -10.15 -0.88 -19.61
C TYR A 253 -11.15 -0.52 -20.72
N PRO A 254 -10.92 0.51 -21.56
CA PRO A 254 -11.82 0.83 -22.66
C PRO A 254 -11.85 -0.26 -23.74
N LEU A 255 -10.72 -0.87 -24.06
CA LEU A 255 -10.65 -1.99 -24.98
C LEU A 255 -11.44 -3.18 -24.46
N TYR A 256 -11.23 -3.53 -23.19
CA TYR A 256 -11.97 -4.59 -22.52
C TYR A 256 -13.49 -4.31 -22.50
N PHE A 257 -13.89 -3.08 -22.17
CA PHE A 257 -15.29 -2.66 -22.22
C PHE A 257 -15.87 -2.82 -23.64
N ALA A 258 -15.13 -2.40 -24.66
CA ALA A 258 -15.57 -2.54 -26.06
C ALA A 258 -15.76 -4.00 -26.46
N LEU A 259 -14.84 -4.89 -26.07
CA LEU A 259 -14.92 -6.33 -26.39
C LEU A 259 -16.11 -7.01 -25.71
N VAL A 260 -16.38 -6.68 -24.43
CA VAL A 260 -17.45 -7.32 -23.65
C VAL A 260 -18.83 -6.76 -23.98
N THR A 261 -18.95 -5.43 -24.08
CA THR A 261 -20.25 -4.77 -24.24
C THR A 261 -20.58 -4.45 -25.70
N LYS A 262 -19.60 -4.54 -26.61
CA LYS A 262 -19.70 -4.15 -28.04
C LYS A 262 -20.15 -2.69 -28.21
N LYS A 263 -19.92 -1.83 -27.18
CA LYS A 263 -20.27 -0.41 -27.19
C LYS A 263 -19.03 0.47 -27.37
N ASN A 264 -19.25 1.71 -27.80
CA ASN A 264 -18.16 2.65 -28.09
C ASN A 264 -17.33 2.96 -26.83
N PRO A 265 -16.01 2.68 -26.81
CA PRO A 265 -15.14 2.90 -25.68
C PRO A 265 -14.93 4.38 -25.34
N ILE A 266 -15.04 5.29 -26.33
CA ILE A 266 -14.88 6.73 -26.13
C ILE A 266 -16.02 7.28 -25.25
N LEU A 267 -17.23 6.77 -25.44
CA LEU A 267 -18.37 7.15 -24.63
C LEU A 267 -18.24 6.69 -23.18
N PHE A 268 -17.60 5.55 -22.97
CA PHE A 268 -17.26 5.01 -21.64
C PHE A 268 -16.30 5.93 -20.92
N ILE A 269 -15.20 6.33 -21.57
CA ILE A 269 -14.21 7.25 -21.00
C ILE A 269 -14.86 8.58 -20.62
N LYS A 270 -15.66 9.19 -21.51
CA LYS A 270 -16.36 10.45 -21.22
C LYS A 270 -17.30 10.35 -20.02
N ARG A 271 -17.98 9.22 -19.82
CA ARG A 271 -18.87 9.00 -18.68
C ARG A 271 -18.10 8.81 -17.37
N ILE A 272 -16.98 8.11 -17.39
CA ILE A 272 -16.12 7.94 -16.20
C ILE A 272 -15.57 9.28 -15.75
N PHE A 273 -15.02 10.10 -16.66
CA PHE A 273 -14.55 11.44 -16.30
C PHE A 273 -15.63 12.32 -15.66
N LYS A 274 -16.89 12.17 -16.06
CA LYS A 274 -18.01 12.92 -15.46
C LYS A 274 -18.36 12.44 -14.03
N VAL A 275 -18.00 11.20 -13.67
CA VAL A 275 -18.25 10.64 -12.33
C VAL A 275 -17.08 10.90 -11.38
N MET A 276 -15.87 11.17 -11.92
CA MET A 276 -14.66 11.47 -11.15
C MET A 276 -14.57 12.94 -10.70
N HIS A 277 -15.44 13.82 -11.21
CA HIS A 277 -15.64 15.20 -10.80
C HIS A 277 -16.90 15.31 -9.94
#